data_0bcfc4ce429fb270e1707ce6da917ea1
#
_entry.id   0bcfc4ce429fb270e1707ce6da917ea1
#
_cell.length_a   1.000
_cell.length_b   1.000
_cell.length_c   1.000
_cell.angle_alpha   90.00
_cell.angle_beta   90.00
_cell.angle_gamma   90.00
#
_symmetry.space_group_name_H-M   'P 1'
#
loop_
_entity.id
_entity.type
_entity.pdbx_description
1 polymer ?
#
loop_
_entity_poly.entity_id
_entity_poly.type
_entity_poly.pdbx_seq_one_letter_code
_entity_poly.pdbx_strand_id
1 'polypeptide(L)'
;MKTLQKGFTLIELMIVVAIIGILAAIAVPAYQDYTIKSKVSETASLMAATKTALEVAFSEGNLIDEIGTMRRDQLGIEIMTAYKGKYVSYITYGTNALAPYIEAGLRSNTATETLGLGNAEGAVVRWVGSDSG
;
A
#
# COMPACT_ATOMS: atom_id res chain seq x y z
N MET A 1 -19.48 -28.98 -53.73
CA MET A 1 -20.27 -27.86 -53.18
C MET A 1 -19.33 -26.84 -52.59
N LYS A 2 -19.33 -25.58 -53.11
CA LYS A 2 -18.54 -24.48 -52.51
C LYS A 2 -19.35 -23.87 -51.38
N THR A 3 -18.88 -24.04 -50.15
CA THR A 3 -19.45 -23.34 -48.99
C THR A 3 -19.09 -21.86 -49.07
N LEU A 4 -20.08 -20.97 -49.16
CA LEU A 4 -19.87 -19.54 -49.11
C LEU A 4 -19.48 -19.16 -47.66
N GLN A 5 -18.24 -18.75 -47.45
CA GLN A 5 -17.81 -18.18 -46.19
C GLN A 5 -18.47 -16.82 -46.01
N LYS A 6 -19.31 -16.68 -44.98
CA LYS A 6 -19.87 -15.40 -44.57
C LYS A 6 -18.77 -14.64 -43.85
N GLY A 7 -18.35 -13.50 -44.38
CA GLY A 7 -17.41 -12.59 -43.77
C GLY A 7 -18.13 -11.63 -42.83
N PHE A 8 -17.41 -11.11 -41.83
CA PHE A 8 -17.86 -10.03 -40.96
C PHE A 8 -18.03 -8.72 -41.74
N THR A 9 -19.08 -7.99 -41.49
CA THR A 9 -19.29 -6.68 -42.06
C THR A 9 -18.46 -5.63 -41.30
N LEU A 10 -18.03 -4.58 -42.00
CA LEU A 10 -17.26 -3.49 -41.39
C LEU A 10 -18.07 -2.78 -40.30
N ILE A 11 -19.38 -2.63 -40.49
CA ILE A 11 -20.26 -2.00 -39.50
C ILE A 11 -20.43 -2.82 -38.22
N GLU A 12 -20.49 -4.15 -38.33
CA GLU A 12 -20.53 -5.02 -37.12
C GLU A 12 -19.26 -4.86 -36.28
N LEU A 13 -18.10 -4.77 -36.93
CA LEU A 13 -16.84 -4.53 -36.24
C LEU A 13 -16.79 -3.15 -35.59
N MET A 14 -17.25 -2.11 -36.30
CA MET A 14 -17.28 -0.75 -35.77
C MET A 14 -18.16 -0.60 -34.53
N ILE A 15 -19.34 -1.22 -34.52
CA ILE A 15 -20.23 -1.18 -33.35
C ILE A 15 -19.58 -1.87 -32.15
N VAL A 16 -18.95 -3.00 -32.35
CA VAL A 16 -18.29 -3.75 -31.27
C VAL A 16 -17.17 -2.94 -30.64
N VAL A 17 -16.27 -2.35 -31.45
CA VAL A 17 -15.16 -1.56 -30.90
C VAL A 17 -15.66 -0.28 -30.22
N ALA A 18 -16.76 0.31 -30.71
CA ALA A 18 -17.36 1.48 -30.07
C ALA A 18 -17.90 1.12 -28.66
N ILE A 19 -18.62 0.01 -28.53
CA ILE A 19 -19.14 -0.48 -27.24
C ILE A 19 -18.01 -0.81 -26.28
N ILE A 20 -16.97 -1.54 -26.75
CA ILE A 20 -15.79 -1.85 -25.93
C ILE A 20 -15.10 -0.57 -25.47
N GLY A 21 -14.96 0.44 -26.34
CA GLY A 21 -14.37 1.72 -26.00
C GLY A 21 -15.09 2.44 -24.87
N ILE A 22 -16.43 2.46 -24.90
CA ILE A 22 -17.25 3.07 -23.85
C ILE A 22 -17.09 2.30 -22.52
N LEU A 23 -17.16 0.97 -22.56
CA LEU A 23 -17.00 0.15 -21.36
C LEU A 23 -15.58 0.28 -20.78
N ALA A 24 -14.56 0.29 -21.61
CA ALA A 24 -13.17 0.44 -21.18
C ALA A 24 -12.91 1.81 -20.53
N ALA A 25 -13.52 2.86 -21.03
CA ALA A 25 -13.37 4.21 -20.46
C ALA A 25 -13.78 4.30 -18.99
N ILE A 26 -14.75 3.48 -18.57
CA ILE A 26 -15.21 3.41 -17.17
C ILE A 26 -14.44 2.34 -16.38
N ALA A 27 -14.18 1.19 -16.98
CA ALA A 27 -13.62 0.05 -16.30
C ALA A 27 -12.11 0.21 -15.98
N VAL A 28 -11.33 0.83 -16.89
CA VAL A 28 -9.87 0.95 -16.73
C VAL A 28 -9.49 1.79 -15.50
N PRO A 29 -10.03 3.01 -15.29
CA PRO A 29 -9.68 3.78 -14.09
C PRO A 29 -10.08 3.06 -12.80
N ALA A 30 -11.26 2.47 -12.75
CA ALA A 30 -11.71 1.72 -11.58
C ALA A 30 -10.79 0.53 -11.25
N TYR A 31 -10.33 -0.20 -12.26
CA TYR A 31 -9.38 -1.29 -12.11
C TYR A 31 -8.02 -0.80 -11.60
N GLN A 32 -7.53 0.34 -12.11
CA GLN A 32 -6.29 0.94 -11.64
C GLN A 32 -6.35 1.31 -10.16
N ASP A 33 -7.43 1.95 -9.72
CA ASP A 33 -7.63 2.29 -8.31
C ASP A 33 -7.67 1.05 -7.41
N TYR A 34 -8.35 0.00 -7.86
CA TYR A 34 -8.39 -1.26 -7.12
C TYR A 34 -7.01 -1.91 -6.99
N THR A 35 -6.24 -1.93 -8.08
CA THR A 35 -4.89 -2.50 -8.06
C THR A 35 -3.94 -1.69 -7.17
N ILE A 36 -4.04 -0.35 -7.17
CA ILE A 36 -3.26 0.52 -6.28
C ILE A 36 -3.60 0.23 -4.82
N LYS A 37 -4.89 0.16 -4.47
CA LYS A 37 -5.34 -0.18 -3.11
C LYS A 37 -4.82 -1.54 -2.66
N SER A 38 -4.84 -2.54 -3.53
CA SER A 38 -4.28 -3.86 -3.24
C SER A 38 -2.78 -3.82 -2.95
N LYS A 39 -2.03 -3.03 -3.71
CA LYS A 39 -0.59 -2.85 -3.49
C LYS A 39 -0.30 -2.10 -2.19
N VAL A 40 -1.09 -1.09 -1.88
CA VAL A 40 -0.96 -0.35 -0.60
C VAL A 40 -1.32 -1.22 0.59
N SER A 41 -2.19 -2.22 0.46
CA SER A 41 -2.53 -3.13 1.55
C SER A 41 -1.34 -3.96 2.07
N GLU A 42 -0.25 -4.06 1.29
CA GLU A 42 1.00 -4.66 1.77
C GLU A 42 1.55 -3.91 2.99
N THR A 43 1.38 -2.58 3.05
CA THR A 43 1.82 -1.79 4.21
C THR A 43 1.14 -2.22 5.49
N ALA A 44 -0.17 -2.47 5.45
CA ALA A 44 -0.94 -2.91 6.60
C ALA A 44 -0.46 -4.28 7.12
N SER A 45 -0.14 -5.19 6.21
CA SER A 45 0.40 -6.50 6.54
C SER A 45 1.77 -6.41 7.21
N LEU A 46 2.67 -5.60 6.67
CA LEU A 46 4.01 -5.41 7.23
C LEU A 46 4.00 -4.63 8.56
N MET A 47 3.06 -3.70 8.71
CA MET A 47 2.92 -2.91 9.94
C MET A 47 2.29 -3.71 11.09
N ALA A 48 1.57 -4.81 10.82
CA ALA A 48 0.80 -5.53 11.80
C ALA A 48 1.65 -6.06 12.97
N ALA A 49 2.81 -6.63 12.70
CA ALA A 49 3.72 -7.14 13.73
C ALA A 49 4.27 -6.00 14.60
N THR A 50 4.72 -4.92 13.97
CA THR A 50 5.23 -3.72 14.66
C THR A 50 4.14 -3.08 15.52
N LYS A 51 2.91 -3.03 15.01
CA LYS A 51 1.75 -2.50 15.72
C LYS A 51 1.51 -3.27 17.02
N THR A 52 1.42 -4.59 16.95
CA THR A 52 1.17 -5.42 18.14
C THR A 52 2.27 -5.23 19.19
N ALA A 53 3.53 -5.21 18.79
CA ALA A 53 4.65 -5.01 19.72
C ALA A 53 4.60 -3.63 20.38
N LEU A 54 4.26 -2.58 19.65
CA LEU A 54 4.11 -1.22 20.20
C LEU A 54 2.91 -1.09 21.13
N GLU A 55 1.77 -1.70 20.81
CA GLU A 55 0.58 -1.69 21.67
C GLU A 55 0.85 -2.40 23.00
N VAL A 56 1.54 -3.53 22.98
CA VAL A 56 1.94 -4.25 24.20
C VAL A 56 2.88 -3.39 25.03
N ALA A 57 3.97 -2.87 24.44
CA ALA A 57 4.94 -2.05 25.16
C ALA A 57 4.31 -0.76 25.73
N PHE A 58 3.36 -0.16 25.00
CA PHE A 58 2.62 1.01 25.48
C PHE A 58 1.74 0.66 26.68
N SER A 59 1.01 -0.46 26.63
CA SER A 59 0.15 -0.91 27.72
C SER A 59 0.93 -1.29 28.98
N GLU A 60 2.18 -1.73 28.82
CA GLU A 60 3.09 -2.06 29.91
C GLU A 60 3.83 -0.83 30.49
N GLY A 61 3.65 0.34 29.89
CA GLY A 61 4.40 1.56 30.25
C GLY A 61 5.89 1.48 29.88
N ASN A 62 6.28 0.57 29.02
CA ASN A 62 7.67 0.21 28.75
C ASN A 62 8.18 0.78 27.41
N LEU A 63 7.42 1.69 26.81
CA LEU A 63 7.71 2.23 25.49
C LEU A 63 8.82 3.27 25.47
N ILE A 64 8.95 4.03 26.56
CA ILE A 64 9.85 5.17 26.71
C ILE A 64 10.75 4.92 27.92
N ASP A 65 12.04 5.25 27.81
CA ASP A 65 12.96 5.23 28.94
C ASP A 65 12.78 6.49 29.85
N GLU A 66 13.50 6.52 30.95
CA GLU A 66 13.46 7.64 31.90
C GLU A 66 13.90 8.99 31.31
N ILE A 67 14.56 8.98 30.16
CA ILE A 67 15.04 10.16 29.42
C ILE A 67 14.05 10.58 28.32
N GLY A 68 12.93 9.83 28.14
CA GLY A 68 11.96 10.08 27.10
C GLY A 68 12.35 9.52 25.73
N THR A 69 13.34 8.62 25.69
CA THR A 69 13.79 7.94 24.46
C THR A 69 13.06 6.63 24.29
N MET A 70 12.65 6.32 23.07
CA MET A 70 11.98 5.06 22.76
C MET A 70 12.93 3.87 22.91
N ARG A 71 12.54 2.85 23.68
CA ARG A 71 13.30 1.61 23.91
C ARG A 71 13.24 0.65 22.74
N ARG A 72 13.84 1.03 21.63
CA ARG A 72 13.78 0.27 20.37
C ARG A 72 14.43 -1.12 20.45
N ASP A 73 15.52 -1.21 21.18
CA ASP A 73 16.30 -2.44 21.41
C ASP A 73 15.55 -3.50 22.23
N GLN A 74 14.63 -3.08 23.08
CA GLN A 74 13.85 -3.97 23.96
C GLN A 74 12.53 -4.43 23.33
N LEU A 75 12.06 -3.75 22.27
CA LEU A 75 10.79 -4.08 21.61
C LEU A 75 10.89 -5.31 20.71
N GLY A 76 12.09 -5.82 20.43
CA GLY A 76 12.30 -6.91 19.48
C GLY A 76 11.89 -6.56 18.03
N ILE A 77 11.73 -5.28 17.75
CA ILE A 77 11.36 -4.78 16.44
C ILE A 77 12.63 -4.43 15.68
N GLU A 78 12.79 -5.00 14.51
CA GLU A 78 13.94 -4.74 13.68
C GLU A 78 14.02 -3.27 13.20
N ILE A 79 15.22 -2.84 12.82
CA ILE A 79 15.45 -1.49 12.31
C ILE A 79 14.68 -1.21 11.02
N MET A 80 14.37 0.05 10.79
CA MET A 80 13.57 0.58 9.66
C MET A 80 13.84 -0.07 8.30
N THR A 81 15.07 -0.47 8.03
CA THR A 81 15.48 -1.01 6.72
C THR A 81 15.24 -2.50 6.56
N ALA A 82 14.91 -3.24 7.62
CA ALA A 82 14.61 -4.67 7.55
C ALA A 82 13.23 -4.95 6.96
N TYR A 83 12.28 -4.04 7.18
CA TYR A 83 10.91 -4.16 6.66
C TYR A 83 10.79 -3.57 5.25
N LYS A 84 11.37 -4.26 4.27
CA LYS A 84 11.22 -3.89 2.86
C LYS A 84 10.27 -4.85 2.17
N GLY A 85 9.24 -4.29 1.54
CA GLY A 85 8.34 -5.02 0.67
C GLY A 85 8.54 -4.66 -0.80
N LYS A 86 7.73 -5.25 -1.66
CA LYS A 86 7.73 -4.91 -3.08
C LYS A 86 7.34 -3.45 -3.30
N TYR A 87 6.34 -2.97 -2.57
CA TYR A 87 5.80 -1.62 -2.67
C TYR A 87 6.16 -0.72 -1.49
N VAL A 88 6.76 -1.29 -0.44
CA VAL A 88 7.14 -0.59 0.79
C VAL A 88 8.64 -0.36 0.81
N SER A 89 9.05 0.88 1.01
CA SER A 89 10.45 1.32 1.09
C SER A 89 11.03 1.12 2.47
N TYR A 90 10.26 1.49 3.49
CA TYR A 90 10.66 1.40 4.89
C TYR A 90 9.42 1.39 5.80
N ILE A 91 9.61 0.88 7.01
CA ILE A 91 8.70 1.08 8.13
C ILE A 91 9.48 1.76 9.23
N THR A 92 8.95 2.83 9.78
CA THR A 92 9.49 3.49 10.97
C THR A 92 8.42 3.55 12.05
N TYR A 93 8.86 3.69 13.28
CA TYR A 93 7.98 3.82 14.44
C TYR A 93 8.58 4.81 15.43
N GLY A 94 7.73 5.44 16.20
CA GLY A 94 8.13 6.44 17.18
C GLY A 94 7.03 6.71 18.17
N THR A 95 7.25 7.71 19.01
CA THR A 95 6.23 8.26 19.91
C THR A 95 6.05 9.74 19.64
N ASN A 96 4.80 10.18 19.62
CA ASN A 96 4.46 11.56 19.92
C ASN A 96 4.20 11.62 21.42
N ALA A 97 4.18 12.83 21.99
CA ALA A 97 4.05 13.05 23.44
C ALA A 97 2.92 12.26 24.14
N LEU A 98 1.95 11.73 23.40
CA LEU A 98 0.75 11.08 23.90
C LEU A 98 0.47 9.68 23.32
N ALA A 99 1.06 9.32 22.19
CA ALA A 99 0.73 8.04 21.55
C ALA A 99 1.87 7.51 20.67
N PRO A 100 2.04 6.18 20.58
CA PRO A 100 2.94 5.57 19.63
C PRO A 100 2.42 5.73 18.20
N TYR A 101 3.31 5.78 17.23
CA TYR A 101 2.94 5.78 15.83
C TYR A 101 3.83 4.85 15.00
N ILE A 102 3.30 4.38 13.90
CA ILE A 102 4.02 3.63 12.86
C ILE A 102 3.81 4.34 11.54
N GLU A 103 4.88 4.48 10.77
CA GLU A 103 4.83 4.99 9.42
C GLU A 103 5.45 3.98 8.46
N ALA A 104 4.78 3.77 7.34
CA ALA A 104 5.32 3.01 6.22
C ALA A 104 5.41 3.91 4.99
N GLY A 105 6.60 4.08 4.46
CA GLY A 105 6.83 4.81 3.22
C GLY A 105 6.67 3.90 2.01
N LEU A 106 5.83 4.30 1.05
CA LEU A 106 5.69 3.62 -0.23
C LEU A 106 6.87 3.94 -1.14
N ARG A 107 7.29 2.96 -1.93
CA ARG A 107 8.38 3.14 -2.88
C ARG A 107 7.97 4.08 -4.01
N SER A 108 8.91 4.89 -4.45
CA SER A 108 8.79 5.64 -5.70
C SER A 108 9.26 4.80 -6.88
N ASN A 109 8.73 5.08 -8.06
CA ASN A 109 9.22 4.51 -9.30
C ASN A 109 10.71 4.85 -9.49
N THR A 110 11.45 3.92 -10.07
CA THR A 110 12.84 4.15 -10.48
C THR A 110 12.92 4.16 -12.01
N ALA A 111 14.08 4.56 -12.53
CA ALA A 111 14.30 4.55 -13.98
C ALA A 111 14.14 3.16 -14.61
N THR A 112 14.29 2.11 -13.82
CA THR A 112 14.26 0.71 -14.26
C THR A 112 13.02 -0.06 -13.83
N GLU A 113 12.25 0.46 -12.86
CA GLU A 113 11.10 -0.25 -12.30
C GLU A 113 9.90 0.68 -12.12
N THR A 114 8.79 0.33 -12.77
CA THR A 114 7.50 1.00 -12.61
C THR A 114 6.60 0.17 -11.72
N LEU A 115 6.32 0.66 -10.52
CA LEU A 115 5.53 -0.06 -9.50
C LEU A 115 4.02 0.04 -9.75
N GLY A 116 3.61 1.02 -10.54
CA GLY A 116 2.20 1.28 -10.83
C GLY A 116 1.39 1.63 -9.58
N LEU A 117 1.96 2.46 -8.71
CA LEU A 117 1.31 2.99 -7.51
C LEU A 117 0.51 4.28 -7.80
N GLY A 118 0.70 4.89 -8.97
CA GLY A 118 0.01 6.13 -9.35
C GLY A 118 0.22 7.23 -8.30
N ASN A 119 -0.86 7.84 -7.83
CA ASN A 119 -0.81 8.91 -6.83
C ASN A 119 -0.36 8.47 -5.44
N ALA A 120 -0.27 7.16 -5.17
CA ALA A 120 0.25 6.63 -3.90
C ALA A 120 1.78 6.49 -3.90
N GLU A 121 2.45 6.81 -5.01
CA GLU A 121 3.90 6.74 -5.14
C GLU A 121 4.58 7.72 -4.18
N GLY A 122 5.52 7.22 -3.37
CA GLY A 122 6.21 8.04 -2.36
C GLY A 122 5.35 8.50 -1.19
N ALA A 123 4.07 8.12 -1.14
CA ALA A 123 3.18 8.46 -0.03
C ALA A 123 3.57 7.72 1.25
N VAL A 124 3.14 8.26 2.37
CA VAL A 124 3.34 7.67 3.69
C VAL A 124 1.99 7.23 4.26
N VAL A 125 1.93 5.99 4.71
CA VAL A 125 0.80 5.46 5.48
C VAL A 125 1.16 5.50 6.95
N ARG A 126 0.38 6.20 7.76
CA ARG A 126 0.60 6.32 9.21
C ARG A 126 -0.53 5.68 9.99
N TRP A 127 -0.16 4.88 10.96
CA TRP A 127 -1.03 4.45 12.06
C TRP A 127 -0.62 5.17 13.33
N VAL A 128 -1.59 5.64 14.10
CA VAL A 128 -1.38 6.28 15.41
C VAL A 128 -2.18 5.50 16.43
N GLY A 129 -1.54 5.10 17.52
CA GLY A 129 -2.21 4.47 18.65
C GLY A 129 -3.23 5.43 19.27
N SER A 130 -4.33 4.89 19.75
CA SER A 130 -5.29 5.70 20.51
C SER A 130 -4.74 5.94 21.90
N ASP A 131 -4.76 7.19 22.32
CA ASP A 131 -4.62 7.57 23.72
C ASP A 131 -5.91 7.13 24.42
N SER A 132 -5.93 5.91 24.94
CA SER A 132 -7.01 5.46 25.80
C SER A 132 -6.68 5.88 27.23
N GLY A 133 -6.87 7.19 27.49
CA GLY A 133 -6.94 7.69 28.82
C GLY A 133 -8.20 7.23 29.54
#